data_3b9bce6630448831a8a389dfb091d8b9
#
_entry.id   3b9bce6630448831a8a389dfb091d8b9
#
_cell.length_a   1.000
_cell.length_b   1.000
_cell.length_c   1.000
_cell.angle_alpha   90.00
_cell.angle_beta   90.00
_cell.angle_gamma   90.00
#
_symmetry.space_group_name_H-M   'P 1'
#
loop_
_entity.id
_entity.type
_entity.pdbx_description
1 polymer ?
#
loop_
_entity_poly.entity_id
_entity_poly.type
_entity_poly.pdbx_seq_one_letter_code
_entity_poly.pdbx_strand_id
1 'polypeptide(L)'
;MAHTKAQGSSSNGRDSHGQRLGIKRYGSQFVNAGEIIVRQRGTKFLPGTNVSKSSDDSLFARVSGIVTFEWVKRGKQQISVYPKVAETKETKEVKAPAKKAAAKPAAKKTAVKKAPAKKADK
;
A
#
# COMPACT_ATOMS: atom_id res chain seq x y z
N MET A 1 -70.65 -16.04 12.02
CA MET A 1 -69.91 -15.10 11.16
C MET A 1 -68.46 -15.12 11.59
N ALA A 2 -67.54 -15.62 10.73
CA ALA A 2 -66.14 -15.63 11.02
C ALA A 2 -65.56 -14.22 10.89
N HIS A 3 -65.00 -13.69 11.95
CA HIS A 3 -64.34 -12.42 11.96
C HIS A 3 -62.91 -12.57 11.35
N THR A 4 -62.74 -12.13 10.13
CA THR A 4 -61.42 -12.16 9.46
C THR A 4 -60.59 -10.99 9.99
N LYS A 5 -59.59 -11.25 10.83
CA LYS A 5 -58.57 -10.27 11.19
C LYS A 5 -57.60 -10.07 10.03
N ALA A 6 -58.05 -9.38 8.99
CA ALA A 6 -57.25 -9.12 7.80
C ALA A 6 -56.41 -7.84 7.86
N GLN A 7 -56.52 -7.07 8.93
CA GLN A 7 -55.77 -5.82 9.09
C GLN A 7 -54.69 -6.01 10.14
N GLY A 8 -53.54 -6.48 9.74
CA GLY A 8 -52.30 -6.34 10.49
C GLY A 8 -51.92 -4.87 10.57
N SER A 9 -51.63 -4.38 11.77
CA SER A 9 -51.03 -3.06 11.94
C SER A 9 -49.69 -3.04 11.20
N SER A 10 -49.55 -2.29 10.09
CA SER A 10 -48.31 -2.13 9.40
C SER A 10 -47.31 -1.35 10.26
N SER A 11 -46.19 -1.99 10.59
CA SER A 11 -45.09 -1.42 11.41
C SER A 11 -43.94 -0.90 10.55
N ASN A 12 -44.16 -0.79 9.25
CA ASN A 12 -43.14 -0.37 8.28
C ASN A 12 -42.92 1.16 8.30
N GLY A 13 -41.86 1.64 7.74
CA GLY A 13 -41.54 3.05 7.63
C GLY A 13 -40.53 3.55 8.69
N ARG A 14 -39.86 2.61 9.39
CA ARG A 14 -38.79 2.96 10.33
C ARG A 14 -37.47 2.82 9.61
N ASP A 15 -36.83 3.96 9.33
CA ASP A 15 -35.47 4.00 8.77
C ASP A 15 -34.49 4.60 9.78
N SER A 16 -33.28 4.07 9.79
CA SER A 16 -32.19 4.66 10.55
C SER A 16 -31.61 5.87 9.81
N HIS A 17 -31.04 6.81 10.56
CA HIS A 17 -30.33 7.91 9.96
C HIS A 17 -29.18 7.40 9.09
N GLY A 18 -28.95 8.01 7.92
CA GLY A 18 -27.89 7.64 6.99
C GLY A 18 -26.50 7.75 7.64
N GLN A 19 -25.76 6.65 7.67
CA GLN A 19 -24.45 6.56 8.33
C GLN A 19 -23.33 7.18 7.50
N ARG A 20 -23.60 7.65 6.29
CA ARG A 20 -22.67 8.30 5.36
C ARG A 20 -21.36 7.52 5.19
N LEU A 21 -21.46 6.19 5.06
CA LEU A 21 -20.34 5.31 4.79
C LEU A 21 -19.90 5.44 3.33
N GLY A 22 -18.75 4.82 3.01
CA GLY A 22 -18.22 4.72 1.65
C GLY A 22 -16.90 5.46 1.47
N ILE A 23 -16.50 5.55 0.21
CA ILE A 23 -15.25 6.19 -0.22
C ILE A 23 -15.38 7.71 -0.10
N LYS A 24 -14.39 8.35 0.51
CA LYS A 24 -14.31 9.82 0.68
C LYS A 24 -13.24 10.43 -0.21
N ARG A 25 -12.21 9.65 -0.56
CA ARG A 25 -11.17 10.03 -1.51
C ARG A 25 -10.99 8.92 -2.52
N TYR A 26 -11.05 9.27 -3.79
CA TYR A 26 -10.95 8.32 -4.90
C TYR A 26 -9.51 8.09 -5.31
N GLY A 27 -9.29 7.10 -6.18
CA GLY A 27 -8.00 6.86 -6.78
C GLY A 27 -7.45 8.08 -7.52
N SER A 28 -6.13 8.22 -7.53
CA SER A 28 -5.39 9.34 -8.12
C SER A 28 -5.60 10.69 -7.44
N GLN A 29 -6.38 10.77 -6.35
CA GLN A 29 -6.53 11.98 -5.58
C GLN A 29 -5.39 12.15 -4.57
N PHE A 30 -4.98 13.37 -4.36
CA PHE A 30 -4.04 13.73 -3.32
C PHE A 30 -4.75 13.80 -1.98
N VAL A 31 -4.12 13.25 -0.94
CA VAL A 31 -4.59 13.27 0.45
C VAL A 31 -3.49 13.74 1.37
N ASN A 32 -3.88 14.40 2.43
CA ASN A 32 -2.96 14.80 3.50
C ASN A 32 -2.87 13.68 4.55
N ALA A 33 -1.77 13.70 5.32
CA ALA A 33 -1.64 12.81 6.47
C ALA A 33 -2.78 13.05 7.47
N GLY A 34 -3.38 11.96 7.97
CA GLY A 34 -4.54 12.01 8.87
C GLY A 34 -5.89 12.07 8.16
N GLU A 35 -5.93 12.25 6.85
CA GLU A 35 -7.19 12.37 6.10
C GLU A 35 -7.88 11.00 5.95
N ILE A 36 -9.22 10.98 6.17
CA ILE A 36 -10.02 9.77 6.02
C ILE A 36 -10.28 9.50 4.54
N ILE A 37 -9.89 8.30 4.10
CA ILE A 37 -10.06 7.85 2.72
C ILE A 37 -11.37 7.09 2.55
N VAL A 38 -11.69 6.20 3.49
CA VAL A 38 -12.91 5.39 3.45
C VAL A 38 -13.52 5.29 4.84
N ARG A 39 -14.84 5.44 4.91
CA ARG A 39 -15.64 5.06 6.08
C ARG A 39 -16.36 3.74 5.81
N GLN A 40 -16.15 2.75 6.67
CA GLN A 40 -16.73 1.42 6.51
C GLN A 40 -17.07 0.78 7.85
N ARG A 41 -17.87 -0.28 7.81
CA ARG A 41 -18.08 -1.21 8.90
C ARG A 41 -17.47 -2.54 8.49
N GLY A 42 -16.57 -3.05 9.32
CA GLY A 42 -15.73 -4.18 8.96
C GLY A 42 -14.74 -3.83 7.83
N THR A 43 -13.97 -4.82 7.37
CA THR A 43 -12.90 -4.66 6.38
C THR A 43 -13.38 -4.99 4.97
N LYS A 44 -14.15 -4.12 4.35
CA LYS A 44 -14.46 -4.18 2.91
C LYS A 44 -13.19 -3.88 2.12
N PHE A 45 -12.52 -2.78 2.47
CA PHE A 45 -11.20 -2.42 1.98
C PHE A 45 -10.16 -2.71 3.07
N LEU A 46 -9.01 -3.23 2.67
CA LEU A 46 -7.88 -3.50 3.55
C LEU A 46 -6.93 -2.29 3.56
N PRO A 47 -6.25 -2.01 4.67
CA PRO A 47 -5.18 -1.04 4.68
C PRO A 47 -3.96 -1.60 3.94
N GLY A 48 -3.42 -0.82 3.02
CA GLY A 48 -2.17 -1.07 2.29
C GLY A 48 -1.02 -0.22 2.80
N THR A 49 -0.11 0.13 1.91
CA THR A 49 1.06 0.94 2.23
C THR A 49 0.66 2.36 2.65
N ASN A 50 1.22 2.88 3.74
CA ASN A 50 0.97 4.20 4.30
C ASN A 50 -0.49 4.51 4.65
N VAL A 51 -1.32 3.49 4.85
CA VAL A 51 -2.71 3.59 5.29
C VAL A 51 -2.89 2.81 6.57
N SER A 52 -3.62 3.34 7.51
CA SER A 52 -3.96 2.66 8.76
C SER A 52 -5.47 2.55 8.94
N LYS A 53 -5.85 1.54 9.71
CA LYS A 53 -7.24 1.31 10.11
C LYS A 53 -7.47 1.91 11.49
N SER A 54 -8.55 2.66 11.65
CA SER A 54 -9.03 3.20 12.92
C SER A 54 -9.89 2.17 13.67
N SER A 55 -10.23 2.46 14.92
CA SER A 55 -11.11 1.63 15.77
C SER A 55 -12.51 1.43 15.20
N ASP A 56 -13.02 2.39 14.45
CA ASP A 56 -14.33 2.37 13.76
C ASP A 56 -14.29 1.72 12.37
N ASP A 57 -13.20 1.01 12.03
CA ASP A 57 -12.88 0.40 10.73
C ASP A 57 -12.63 1.39 9.59
N SER A 58 -12.66 2.70 9.83
CA SER A 58 -12.30 3.69 8.82
C SER A 58 -10.83 3.59 8.44
N LEU A 59 -10.51 3.87 7.17
CA LEU A 59 -9.14 3.94 6.68
C LEU A 59 -8.69 5.38 6.53
N PHE A 60 -7.49 5.69 7.03
CA PHE A 60 -6.91 7.02 6.95
C PHE A 60 -5.45 6.98 6.48
N ALA A 61 -5.02 8.04 5.83
CA ALA A 61 -3.66 8.20 5.35
C ALA A 61 -2.70 8.49 6.50
N ARG A 62 -1.56 7.79 6.56
CA ARG A 62 -0.47 8.10 7.51
C ARG A 62 0.48 9.15 6.97
N VAL A 63 0.59 9.24 5.65
CA VAL A 63 1.50 10.13 4.93
C VAL A 63 0.72 10.84 3.83
N SER A 64 1.11 12.06 3.52
CA SER A 64 0.54 12.80 2.39
C SER A 64 0.98 12.18 1.07
N GLY A 65 0.06 12.01 0.12
CA GLY A 65 0.37 11.38 -1.15
C GLY A 65 -0.85 11.15 -2.04
N ILE A 66 -0.70 10.28 -3.02
CA ILE A 66 -1.72 9.92 -3.98
C ILE A 66 -2.35 8.57 -3.57
N VAL A 67 -3.67 8.52 -3.55
CA VAL A 67 -4.43 7.30 -3.24
C VAL A 67 -4.42 6.35 -4.42
N THR A 68 -4.15 5.06 -4.15
CA THR A 68 -4.21 3.99 -5.13
C THR A 68 -5.00 2.81 -4.57
N PHE A 69 -5.91 2.27 -5.38
CA PHE A 69 -6.68 1.06 -5.06
C PHE A 69 -6.02 -0.13 -5.74
N GLU A 70 -5.66 -1.14 -4.97
CA GLU A 70 -4.93 -2.31 -5.43
C GLU A 70 -5.70 -3.58 -5.08
N TRP A 71 -5.63 -4.59 -5.94
CA TRP A 71 -6.18 -5.91 -5.67
C TRP A 71 -5.17 -6.78 -4.93
N VAL A 72 -5.56 -7.30 -3.76
CA VAL A 72 -4.69 -8.18 -2.94
C VAL A 72 -5.06 -9.64 -3.12
N LYS A 73 -6.36 -9.93 -3.05
CA LYS A 73 -6.91 -11.28 -3.16
C LYS A 73 -8.22 -11.23 -3.94
N ARG A 74 -8.70 -12.41 -4.38
CA ARG A 74 -10.02 -12.52 -5.02
C ARG A 74 -11.09 -11.78 -4.22
N GLY A 75 -11.68 -10.74 -4.80
CA GLY A 75 -12.75 -9.96 -4.20
C GLY A 75 -12.36 -9.00 -3.07
N LYS A 76 -11.08 -8.84 -2.76
CA LYS A 76 -10.59 -7.88 -1.75
C LYS A 76 -9.63 -6.87 -2.34
N GLN A 77 -9.94 -5.60 -2.14
CA GLN A 77 -9.07 -4.48 -2.50
C GLN A 77 -8.39 -3.92 -1.25
N GLN A 78 -7.18 -3.44 -1.42
CA GLN A 78 -6.49 -2.61 -0.44
C GLN A 78 -6.33 -1.19 -0.97
N ILE A 79 -6.15 -0.27 -0.06
CA ILE A 79 -5.92 1.13 -0.37
C ILE A 79 -4.54 1.50 0.12
N SER A 80 -3.71 1.97 -0.78
CA SER A 80 -2.36 2.45 -0.52
C SER A 80 -2.24 3.94 -0.81
N VAL A 81 -1.36 4.63 -0.09
CA VAL A 81 -1.01 6.03 -0.36
C VAL A 81 0.47 6.10 -0.68
N TYR A 82 0.77 6.56 -1.89
CA TYR A 82 2.14 6.78 -2.32
C TYR A 82 2.47 8.26 -2.25
N PRO A 83 3.58 8.64 -1.60
CA PRO A 83 4.00 10.03 -1.57
C PRO A 83 4.20 10.51 -3.00
N LYS A 84 3.64 11.67 -3.32
CA LYS A 84 3.95 12.33 -4.58
C LYS A 84 5.42 12.79 -4.49
N VAL A 85 6.31 12.04 -5.10
CA VAL A 85 7.66 12.50 -5.34
C VAL A 85 7.50 13.70 -6.29
N ALA A 86 7.66 14.90 -5.76
CA ALA A 86 7.91 16.04 -6.62
C ALA A 86 9.18 15.66 -7.38
N GLU A 87 9.08 15.42 -8.68
CA GLU A 87 10.25 15.45 -9.54
C GLU A 87 10.84 16.85 -9.41
N THR A 88 11.72 17.00 -8.45
CA THR A 88 12.74 18.02 -8.50
C THR A 88 13.53 17.63 -9.73
N LYS A 89 13.28 18.33 -10.82
CA LYS A 89 14.18 18.37 -11.97
C LYS A 89 15.47 19.00 -11.45
N GLU A 90 16.26 18.22 -10.74
CA GLU A 90 17.68 18.46 -10.69
C GLU A 90 18.20 18.11 -12.09
N THR A 91 18.31 19.13 -12.87
CA THR A 91 19.18 19.18 -14.02
C THR A 91 20.57 18.78 -13.52
N LYS A 92 20.84 17.47 -13.53
CA LYS A 92 22.21 16.98 -13.49
C LYS A 92 22.85 17.41 -14.80
N GLU A 93 23.45 18.58 -14.72
CA GLU A 93 24.45 19.02 -15.66
C GLU A 93 25.52 17.92 -15.77
N VAL A 94 25.44 17.20 -16.85
CA VAL A 94 26.42 16.18 -17.21
C VAL A 94 27.70 16.91 -17.59
N LYS A 95 28.56 17.13 -16.61
CA LYS A 95 29.94 17.51 -16.85
C LYS A 95 30.68 16.28 -17.31
N ALA A 96 30.94 16.23 -18.60
CA ALA A 96 31.70 15.19 -19.29
C ALA A 96 33.06 14.96 -18.62
N PRO A 97 33.50 13.70 -18.46
CA PRO A 97 34.86 13.43 -18.03
C PRO A 97 35.82 13.52 -19.24
N ALA A 98 36.74 14.44 -19.14
CA ALA A 98 37.90 14.51 -20.03
C ALA A 98 38.76 13.28 -19.86
N LYS A 99 39.04 12.69 -21.00
CA LYS A 99 39.97 11.65 -21.37
C LYS A 99 41.42 11.95 -20.95
N LYS A 100 42.09 11.00 -20.29
CA LYS A 100 43.56 10.68 -20.48
C LYS A 100 43.84 9.35 -19.79
N ALA A 101 44.06 8.38 -20.54
CA ALA A 101 45.16 7.66 -21.17
C ALA A 101 46.21 7.11 -20.19
N ALA A 102 46.35 5.77 -20.33
CA ALA A 102 47.56 4.96 -20.27
C ALA A 102 48.27 4.73 -18.93
N ALA A 103 48.31 3.49 -18.47
CA ALA A 103 49.46 2.59 -18.53
C ALA A 103 49.21 1.31 -17.70
N LYS A 104 49.33 0.16 -18.37
CA LYS A 104 49.68 -1.15 -17.84
C LYS A 104 51.23 -1.15 -17.72
N PRO A 105 51.94 -2.00 -16.92
CA PRO A 105 51.82 -3.44 -16.97
C PRO A 105 52.17 -4.25 -15.67
N ALA A 106 51.80 -5.53 -15.75
CA ALA A 106 52.56 -6.76 -15.43
C ALA A 106 52.82 -7.19 -13.99
N ALA A 107 52.16 -8.31 -13.63
CA ALA A 107 52.74 -9.63 -13.41
C ALA A 107 53.44 -9.93 -12.07
N LYS A 108 52.97 -10.97 -11.39
CA LYS A 108 53.60 -12.28 -11.04
C LYS A 108 52.75 -12.91 -9.89
N LYS A 109 52.12 -14.08 -10.17
CA LYS A 109 52.62 -15.45 -9.84
C LYS A 109 53.01 -15.64 -8.38
N THR A 110 52.28 -16.49 -7.68
CA THR A 110 52.52 -17.90 -7.33
C THR A 110 51.43 -18.28 -6.30
N ALA A 111 50.60 -19.23 -6.54
CA ALA A 111 50.70 -20.66 -6.41
C ALA A 111 51.04 -21.18 -5.00
N VAL A 112 50.21 -22.08 -4.56
CA VAL A 112 50.46 -23.36 -3.91
C VAL A 112 49.56 -23.58 -2.71
N LYS A 113 48.48 -24.41 -2.88
CA LYS A 113 48.43 -25.82 -2.50
C LYS A 113 48.11 -26.09 -1.01
N LYS A 114 46.98 -26.66 -0.70
CA LYS A 114 46.80 -28.09 -0.36
C LYS A 114 45.71 -28.27 0.68
N ALA A 115 44.65 -28.90 0.30
CA ALA A 115 43.85 -29.77 1.16
C ALA A 115 44.69 -31.02 1.48
N PRO A 116 44.35 -31.87 2.40
CA PRO A 116 43.06 -32.52 2.57
C PRO A 116 42.68 -33.00 4.01
N ALA A 117 41.41 -33.31 4.14
CA ALA A 117 40.80 -34.55 4.63
C ALA A 117 41.17 -35.11 6.03
N LYS A 118 40.13 -35.45 6.73
CA LYS A 118 39.64 -36.78 7.12
C LYS A 118 39.33 -36.99 8.59
N LYS A 119 38.19 -37.64 8.72
CA LYS A 119 37.77 -38.69 9.71
C LYS A 119 37.38 -38.19 11.10
N ALA A 120 36.14 -38.40 11.48
CA ALA A 120 35.39 -39.62 11.77
C ALA A 120 35.62 -40.10 13.22
N ASP A 121 34.48 -40.48 13.75
CA ASP A 121 34.29 -41.46 14.83
C ASP A 121 34.14 -40.91 16.28
N LYS A 122 32.98 -40.94 16.75
CA LYS A 122 32.30 -41.96 17.58
C LYS A 122 30.93 -41.48 17.99
#